data_b0b4dab8886a3c78fae33af9cebb2811
#
_entry.id   b0b4dab8886a3c78fae33af9cebb2811
#
_cell.length_a   1.000
_cell.length_b   1.000
_cell.length_c   1.000
_cell.angle_alpha   90.00
_cell.angle_beta   90.00
_cell.angle_gamma   90.00
#
_symmetry.space_group_name_H-M   'P 1'
#
loop_
_entity.id
_entity.type
_entity.pdbx_description
1 polymer ?
#
loop_
_entity_poly.entity_id
_entity_poly.type
_entity_poly.pdbx_seq_one_letter_code
_entity_poly.pdbx_strand_id
1 'polypeptide(L)'
;EKKNTDILKQYYAASLPVLQSNFYTTLIEGRIPENELGRYMRDYKIVLEGPYYCCIIIHTSASQMPQGMDIRLLAVSVERQAQADLKERWNGRIFNYLGDTVMIAQLVQQEDISELTDECDRFCKYVNHVMGAKVTVGIGQVCENVQELVSSYQSAREAVSYRVLYGSNRAINMTEVEPQRRISKDGDEGNELSYLFKMICIGKIEDVGQAVEAYMQHNFMSQQSLENYHVAVMELISELYHFMSNNELNAQEISGSVGRLYNELSNFEPVVLKQWLLDFSSRLHDDMADARYNSKKSLIDSAKDYVHRNYRSVDLGLDDTCKELGVSNSYFSSLFKKETGSSFVEYLTDYRMDKAARMLVETDDKSYVIAQNVGYADPNYFSYVFKRKYGVSPSRYRTEYEKNKV
;
A
#
# COMPACT_ATOMS: atom_id res chain seq x y z
N GLU A 1 15.19 -56.41 -30.35
CA GLU A 1 14.23 -55.44 -30.91
C GLU A 1 12.94 -55.30 -30.03
N LYS A 2 12.27 -56.41 -29.71
CA LYS A 2 11.01 -56.40 -28.92
C LYS A 2 11.17 -55.70 -27.56
N LYS A 3 12.28 -55.93 -26.84
CA LYS A 3 12.55 -55.32 -25.51
C LYS A 3 12.78 -53.81 -25.59
N ASN A 4 13.40 -53.31 -26.67
CA ASN A 4 13.59 -51.87 -26.88
C ASN A 4 12.26 -51.16 -27.26
N THR A 5 11.41 -51.85 -28.02
CA THR A 5 10.07 -51.34 -28.37
C THR A 5 9.16 -51.20 -27.13
N ASP A 6 9.24 -52.15 -26.19
CA ASP A 6 8.44 -52.12 -24.97
C ASP A 6 8.94 -51.06 -24.01
N ILE A 7 10.23 -50.81 -23.93
CA ILE A 7 10.84 -49.70 -23.17
C ILE A 7 10.39 -48.34 -23.75
N LEU A 8 10.44 -48.14 -25.06
CA LEU A 8 9.99 -46.93 -25.73
C LEU A 8 8.49 -46.68 -25.52
N LYS A 9 7.65 -47.72 -25.55
CA LYS A 9 6.22 -47.59 -25.24
C LYS A 9 5.98 -47.18 -23.80
N GLN A 10 6.76 -47.70 -22.85
CA GLN A 10 6.66 -47.28 -21.42
C GLN A 10 7.07 -45.82 -21.23
N TYR A 11 8.17 -45.36 -21.83
CA TYR A 11 8.57 -43.96 -21.80
C TYR A 11 7.53 -43.04 -22.43
N TYR A 12 6.99 -43.42 -23.58
CA TYR A 12 5.90 -42.65 -24.22
C TYR A 12 4.66 -42.56 -23.32
N ALA A 13 4.22 -43.70 -22.74
CA ALA A 13 3.09 -43.72 -21.83
C ALA A 13 3.30 -42.86 -20.60
N ALA A 14 4.51 -42.87 -20.02
CA ALA A 14 4.86 -42.03 -18.88
C ALA A 14 4.93 -40.53 -19.23
N SER A 15 5.33 -40.18 -20.46
CA SER A 15 5.41 -38.80 -20.93
C SER A 15 4.08 -38.22 -21.42
N LEU A 16 3.12 -39.07 -21.73
CA LEU A 16 1.86 -38.68 -22.36
C LEU A 16 1.07 -37.60 -21.56
N PRO A 17 0.96 -37.68 -20.22
CA PRO A 17 0.25 -36.64 -19.45
C PRO A 17 0.91 -35.27 -19.58
N VAL A 18 2.24 -35.20 -19.60
CA VAL A 18 2.99 -33.95 -19.78
C VAL A 18 2.79 -33.39 -21.18
N LEU A 19 2.84 -34.25 -22.21
CA LEU A 19 2.57 -33.85 -23.59
C LEU A 19 1.16 -33.33 -23.78
N GLN A 20 0.18 -33.98 -23.13
CA GLN A 20 -1.22 -33.52 -23.13
C GLN A 20 -1.38 -32.15 -22.45
N SER A 21 -0.77 -31.95 -21.28
CA SER A 21 -0.81 -30.66 -20.59
C SER A 21 -0.18 -29.55 -21.44
N ASN A 22 0.95 -29.82 -22.03
CA ASN A 22 1.64 -28.87 -22.94
C ASN A 22 0.79 -28.57 -24.18
N PHE A 23 0.10 -29.57 -24.73
CA PHE A 23 -0.82 -29.37 -25.85
C PHE A 23 -1.95 -28.40 -25.49
N TYR A 24 -2.65 -28.59 -24.36
CA TYR A 24 -3.72 -27.70 -23.94
C TYR A 24 -3.24 -26.28 -23.70
N THR A 25 -2.08 -26.12 -23.07
CA THR A 25 -1.45 -24.81 -22.88
C THR A 25 -1.16 -24.13 -24.23
N THR A 26 -0.53 -24.85 -25.15
CA THR A 26 -0.18 -24.32 -26.47
C THR A 26 -1.44 -24.00 -27.30
N LEU A 27 -2.51 -24.77 -27.12
CA LEU A 27 -3.79 -24.57 -27.77
C LEU A 27 -4.47 -23.27 -27.33
N ILE A 28 -4.60 -23.03 -26.02
CA ILE A 28 -5.22 -21.80 -25.51
C ILE A 28 -4.37 -20.53 -25.75
N GLU A 29 -3.09 -20.69 -26.00
CA GLU A 29 -2.19 -19.61 -26.42
C GLU A 29 -2.24 -19.30 -27.94
N GLY A 30 -2.95 -20.12 -28.72
CA GLY A 30 -3.04 -19.96 -30.17
C GLY A 30 -1.76 -20.29 -30.93
N ARG A 31 -0.87 -21.08 -30.32
CA ARG A 31 0.45 -21.42 -30.91
C ARG A 31 0.44 -22.69 -31.78
N ILE A 32 -0.70 -23.37 -31.87
CA ILE A 32 -0.83 -24.58 -32.74
C ILE A 32 -1.35 -24.14 -34.11
N PRO A 33 -0.61 -24.33 -35.19
CA PRO A 33 -1.10 -24.10 -36.55
C PRO A 33 -2.30 -25.00 -36.87
N GLU A 34 -3.27 -24.48 -37.58
CA GLU A 34 -4.52 -25.18 -37.93
C GLU A 34 -4.26 -26.53 -38.62
N ASN A 35 -3.34 -26.53 -39.56
CA ASN A 35 -2.96 -27.72 -40.34
C ASN A 35 -2.27 -28.83 -39.49
N GLU A 36 -1.72 -28.48 -38.33
CA GLU A 36 -1.04 -29.42 -37.45
C GLU A 36 -1.91 -29.93 -36.28
N LEU A 37 -3.03 -29.22 -35.97
CA LEU A 37 -3.90 -29.55 -34.85
C LEU A 37 -4.34 -31.02 -34.84
N GLY A 38 -4.84 -31.49 -35.96
CA GLY A 38 -5.32 -32.90 -36.08
C GLY A 38 -4.19 -33.96 -35.93
N ARG A 39 -2.94 -33.59 -36.26
CA ARG A 39 -1.75 -34.43 -36.03
C ARG A 39 -1.44 -34.49 -34.53
N TYR A 40 -1.31 -33.37 -33.87
CA TYR A 40 -1.02 -33.33 -32.44
C TYR A 40 -2.10 -34.04 -31.60
N MET A 41 -3.38 -33.87 -31.94
CA MET A 41 -4.46 -34.57 -31.27
C MET A 41 -4.33 -36.10 -31.38
N ARG A 42 -3.99 -36.62 -32.58
CA ARG A 42 -3.77 -38.06 -32.78
C ARG A 42 -2.51 -38.52 -32.02
N ASP A 43 -1.41 -37.82 -32.16
CA ASP A 43 -0.12 -38.18 -31.57
C ASP A 43 -0.17 -38.20 -30.05
N TYR A 44 -0.88 -37.26 -29.43
CA TYR A 44 -1.02 -37.17 -27.98
C TYR A 44 -2.29 -37.80 -27.42
N LYS A 45 -3.05 -38.52 -28.25
CA LYS A 45 -4.31 -39.17 -27.88
C LYS A 45 -5.29 -38.21 -27.21
N ILE A 46 -5.40 -36.99 -27.76
CA ILE A 46 -6.34 -35.97 -27.32
C ILE A 46 -7.70 -36.26 -27.93
N VAL A 47 -8.73 -36.32 -27.07
CA VAL A 47 -10.12 -36.51 -27.48
C VAL A 47 -10.88 -35.25 -27.05
N LEU A 48 -11.28 -34.45 -28.01
CA LEU A 48 -12.20 -33.31 -27.88
C LEU A 48 -13.34 -33.54 -28.91
N GLU A 49 -14.45 -34.14 -28.46
CA GLU A 49 -15.52 -34.65 -29.34
C GLU A 49 -16.87 -33.98 -29.01
N GLY A 50 -16.89 -32.75 -28.65
CA GLY A 50 -18.13 -32.00 -28.42
C GLY A 50 -18.52 -31.16 -29.65
N PRO A 51 -19.79 -30.83 -29.84
CA PRO A 51 -20.22 -29.82 -30.80
C PRO A 51 -19.86 -28.41 -30.30
N TYR A 52 -19.74 -28.23 -28.97
CA TYR A 52 -19.41 -26.96 -28.35
C TYR A 52 -18.35 -27.10 -27.26
N TYR A 53 -17.55 -26.04 -27.06
CA TYR A 53 -16.48 -25.99 -26.08
C TYR A 53 -16.55 -24.69 -25.31
N CYS A 54 -16.05 -24.72 -24.08
CA CYS A 54 -15.89 -23.52 -23.26
C CYS A 54 -14.64 -23.62 -22.39
N CYS A 55 -13.85 -22.57 -22.31
CA CYS A 55 -12.78 -22.44 -21.33
C CYS A 55 -13.31 -21.89 -20.02
N ILE A 56 -12.85 -22.49 -18.92
CA ILE A 56 -13.14 -22.09 -17.56
C ILE A 56 -11.81 -21.84 -16.85
N ILE A 57 -11.70 -20.75 -16.11
CA ILE A 57 -10.54 -20.43 -15.28
C ILE A 57 -10.99 -20.40 -13.82
N ILE A 58 -10.37 -21.24 -13.02
CA ILE A 58 -10.59 -21.30 -11.57
C ILE A 58 -9.42 -20.53 -10.91
N HIS A 59 -9.72 -19.32 -10.48
CA HIS A 59 -8.75 -18.41 -9.87
C HIS A 59 -8.85 -18.46 -8.35
N THR A 60 -7.71 -18.66 -7.67
CA THR A 60 -7.60 -18.67 -6.22
C THR A 60 -6.96 -17.36 -5.75
N SER A 61 -7.70 -16.53 -5.02
CA SER A 61 -7.22 -15.23 -4.56
C SER A 61 -6.23 -15.38 -3.40
N ALA A 62 -4.99 -14.94 -3.61
CA ALA A 62 -3.95 -14.95 -2.58
C ALA A 62 -4.24 -13.99 -1.41
N SER A 63 -4.93 -12.88 -1.68
CA SER A 63 -5.25 -11.84 -0.69
C SER A 63 -6.35 -12.25 0.31
N GLN A 64 -7.04 -13.35 0.07
CA GLN A 64 -8.19 -13.81 0.86
C GLN A 64 -8.04 -15.25 1.37
N MET A 65 -6.79 -15.64 1.64
CA MET A 65 -6.45 -16.97 2.15
C MET A 65 -6.59 -17.07 3.68
N PRO A 66 -6.94 -18.27 4.20
CA PRO A 66 -6.83 -18.54 5.64
C PRO A 66 -5.39 -18.35 6.14
N GLN A 67 -5.23 -17.80 7.34
CA GLN A 67 -3.91 -17.61 7.95
C GLN A 67 -3.15 -18.95 8.07
N GLY A 68 -1.91 -18.97 7.59
CA GLY A 68 -1.03 -20.14 7.69
C GLY A 68 -1.14 -21.16 6.56
N MET A 69 -1.97 -20.92 5.53
CA MET A 69 -2.11 -21.81 4.37
C MET A 69 -1.13 -21.41 3.26
N ASP A 70 -0.40 -22.38 2.68
CA ASP A 70 0.43 -22.17 1.48
C ASP A 70 -0.48 -22.14 0.24
N ILE A 71 -0.37 -21.07 -0.56
CA ILE A 71 -1.15 -20.90 -1.80
C ILE A 71 -0.98 -22.05 -2.79
N ARG A 72 0.20 -22.66 -2.83
CA ARG A 72 0.48 -23.79 -3.73
C ARG A 72 -0.28 -25.05 -3.32
N LEU A 73 -0.38 -25.31 -2.01
CA LEU A 73 -1.16 -26.42 -1.48
C LEU A 73 -2.66 -26.20 -1.71
N LEU A 74 -3.11 -24.95 -1.58
CA LEU A 74 -4.49 -24.59 -1.85
C LEU A 74 -4.82 -24.77 -3.33
N ALA A 75 -3.98 -24.30 -4.26
CA ALA A 75 -4.19 -24.45 -5.70
C ALA A 75 -4.30 -25.93 -6.10
N VAL A 76 -3.42 -26.79 -5.58
CA VAL A 76 -3.48 -28.24 -5.83
C VAL A 76 -4.76 -28.86 -5.25
N SER A 77 -5.21 -28.40 -4.07
CA SER A 77 -6.45 -28.91 -3.46
C SER A 77 -7.68 -28.49 -4.25
N VAL A 78 -7.70 -27.25 -4.73
CA VAL A 78 -8.79 -26.72 -5.60
C VAL A 78 -8.83 -27.45 -6.94
N GLU A 79 -7.66 -27.68 -7.57
CA GLU A 79 -7.57 -28.48 -8.81
C GLU A 79 -8.12 -29.90 -8.60
N ARG A 80 -7.72 -30.57 -7.51
CA ARG A 80 -8.20 -31.91 -7.20
C ARG A 80 -9.71 -31.95 -6.98
N GLN A 81 -10.26 -30.93 -6.33
CA GLN A 81 -11.71 -30.82 -6.14
C GLN A 81 -12.43 -30.57 -7.47
N ALA A 82 -11.88 -29.71 -8.34
CA ALA A 82 -12.43 -29.49 -9.68
C ALA A 82 -12.41 -30.76 -10.54
N GLN A 83 -11.36 -31.59 -10.39
CA GLN A 83 -11.30 -32.90 -11.04
C GLN A 83 -12.39 -33.85 -10.55
N ALA A 84 -12.77 -33.80 -9.26
CA ALA A 84 -13.81 -34.62 -8.69
C ALA A 84 -15.23 -34.18 -9.08
N ASP A 85 -15.48 -32.87 -9.06
CA ASP A 85 -16.82 -32.31 -9.17
C ASP A 85 -17.22 -31.94 -10.60
N LEU A 86 -16.29 -31.42 -11.41
CA LEU A 86 -16.60 -30.81 -12.70
C LEU A 86 -16.16 -31.69 -13.91
N LYS A 87 -15.05 -32.43 -13.76
CA LYS A 87 -14.40 -33.09 -14.88
C LYS A 87 -15.28 -34.13 -15.60
N GLU A 88 -15.92 -35.03 -14.86
CA GLU A 88 -16.66 -36.15 -15.47
C GLU A 88 -17.93 -35.67 -16.17
N ARG A 89 -18.67 -34.79 -15.55
CA ARG A 89 -19.95 -34.29 -16.05
C ARG A 89 -19.80 -33.50 -17.37
N TRP A 90 -18.73 -32.69 -17.45
CA TRP A 90 -18.48 -31.82 -18.61
C TRP A 90 -17.42 -32.39 -19.55
N ASN A 91 -17.09 -33.66 -19.43
CA ASN A 91 -15.98 -34.28 -20.16
C ASN A 91 -14.71 -33.38 -20.18
N GLY A 92 -14.46 -32.75 -19.03
CA GLY A 92 -13.50 -31.65 -18.86
C GLY A 92 -12.05 -32.09 -19.00
N ARG A 93 -11.23 -31.20 -19.51
CA ARG A 93 -9.76 -31.34 -19.54
C ARG A 93 -9.18 -30.28 -18.65
N ILE A 94 -8.62 -30.70 -17.50
CA ILE A 94 -8.11 -29.80 -16.44
C ILE A 94 -6.59 -29.82 -16.48
N PHE A 95 -5.99 -28.63 -16.43
CA PHE A 95 -4.55 -28.41 -16.38
C PHE A 95 -4.24 -27.07 -15.70
N ASN A 96 -2.99 -26.90 -15.23
CA ASN A 96 -2.56 -25.64 -14.63
C ASN A 96 -1.86 -24.74 -15.66
N TYR A 97 -2.18 -23.44 -15.60
CA TYR A 97 -1.56 -22.44 -16.45
C TYR A 97 -1.50 -21.08 -15.75
N LEU A 98 -0.31 -20.48 -15.69
CA LEU A 98 -0.02 -19.17 -15.06
C LEU A 98 -0.52 -19.04 -13.60
N GLY A 99 -0.54 -20.13 -12.86
CA GLY A 99 -0.97 -20.15 -11.45
C GLY A 99 -2.46 -20.38 -11.24
N ASP A 100 -3.25 -20.44 -12.31
CA ASP A 100 -4.68 -20.77 -12.28
C ASP A 100 -4.93 -22.20 -12.73
N THR A 101 -6.04 -22.78 -12.31
CA THR A 101 -6.53 -24.05 -12.83
C THR A 101 -7.46 -23.76 -14.01
N VAL A 102 -7.12 -24.30 -15.18
CA VAL A 102 -7.90 -24.14 -16.41
C VAL A 102 -8.62 -25.43 -16.72
N MET A 103 -9.89 -25.34 -17.11
CA MET A 103 -10.67 -26.45 -17.61
C MET A 103 -11.25 -26.13 -18.99
N ILE A 104 -11.09 -27.04 -19.95
CA ILE A 104 -11.83 -27.04 -21.21
C ILE A 104 -13.03 -27.96 -21.03
N ALA A 105 -14.21 -27.38 -20.92
CA ALA A 105 -15.50 -28.12 -20.87
C ALA A 105 -16.03 -28.42 -22.28
N GLN A 106 -16.68 -29.55 -22.43
CA GLN A 106 -17.37 -29.96 -23.68
C GLN A 106 -18.89 -29.96 -23.42
N LEU A 107 -19.64 -29.20 -24.23
CA LEU A 107 -21.08 -29.02 -24.11
C LEU A 107 -21.79 -29.76 -25.25
N VAL A 108 -22.96 -30.25 -24.98
CA VAL A 108 -23.83 -30.91 -26.00
C VAL A 108 -24.67 -29.87 -26.73
N GLN A 109 -25.12 -28.86 -26.01
CA GLN A 109 -25.89 -27.73 -26.52
C GLN A 109 -25.25 -26.41 -26.02
N GLN A 110 -25.48 -25.34 -26.75
CA GLN A 110 -24.94 -24.03 -26.36
C GLN A 110 -25.56 -23.53 -25.04
N GLU A 111 -26.82 -23.86 -24.80
CA GLU A 111 -27.59 -23.50 -23.61
C GLU A 111 -27.07 -24.17 -22.32
N ASP A 112 -26.30 -25.26 -22.43
CA ASP A 112 -25.70 -25.95 -21.28
C ASP A 112 -24.75 -25.05 -20.49
N ILE A 113 -24.34 -23.92 -21.08
CA ILE A 113 -23.51 -22.92 -20.40
C ILE A 113 -24.15 -22.40 -19.11
N SER A 114 -25.47 -22.26 -19.06
CA SER A 114 -26.19 -21.81 -17.88
C SER A 114 -26.09 -22.83 -16.74
N GLU A 115 -26.26 -24.12 -17.03
CA GLU A 115 -26.11 -25.19 -16.04
C GLU A 115 -24.67 -25.32 -15.56
N LEU A 116 -23.70 -25.16 -16.47
CA LEU A 116 -22.27 -25.11 -16.14
C LEU A 116 -21.96 -23.95 -15.22
N THR A 117 -22.55 -22.75 -15.47
CA THR A 117 -22.41 -21.59 -14.62
C THR A 117 -22.89 -21.82 -13.20
N ASP A 118 -24.07 -22.40 -13.06
CA ASP A 118 -24.67 -22.76 -11.76
C ASP A 118 -23.81 -23.78 -10.98
N GLU A 119 -23.24 -24.75 -11.68
CA GLU A 119 -22.34 -25.73 -11.04
C GLU A 119 -21.03 -25.12 -10.59
N CYS A 120 -20.44 -24.27 -11.42
CA CYS A 120 -19.26 -23.53 -11.05
C CYS A 120 -19.52 -22.61 -9.85
N ASP A 121 -20.70 -22.02 -9.75
CA ASP A 121 -21.08 -21.20 -8.59
C ASP A 121 -21.24 -22.06 -7.32
N ARG A 122 -21.84 -23.23 -7.42
CA ARG A 122 -21.91 -24.21 -6.33
C ARG A 122 -20.52 -24.69 -5.90
N PHE A 123 -19.65 -24.94 -6.86
CA PHE A 123 -18.26 -25.32 -6.62
C PHE A 123 -17.50 -24.23 -5.83
N CYS A 124 -17.62 -22.94 -6.21
CA CYS A 124 -17.02 -21.85 -5.46
C CYS A 124 -17.48 -21.84 -4.00
N LYS A 125 -18.79 -21.94 -3.77
CA LYS A 125 -19.38 -21.96 -2.42
C LYS A 125 -18.92 -23.17 -1.59
N TYR A 126 -18.82 -24.33 -2.22
CA TYR A 126 -18.34 -25.56 -1.59
C TYR A 126 -16.86 -25.42 -1.16
N VAL A 127 -15.99 -24.97 -2.05
CA VAL A 127 -14.57 -24.76 -1.75
C VAL A 127 -14.39 -23.77 -0.60
N ASN A 128 -15.16 -22.68 -0.61
CA ASN A 128 -15.11 -21.72 0.50
C ASN A 128 -15.57 -22.33 1.83
N HIS A 129 -16.62 -23.15 1.81
CA HIS A 129 -17.13 -23.80 3.02
C HIS A 129 -16.14 -24.84 3.60
N VAL A 130 -15.50 -25.64 2.73
CA VAL A 130 -14.62 -26.74 3.16
C VAL A 130 -13.20 -26.29 3.41
N MET A 131 -12.67 -25.38 2.58
CA MET A 131 -11.26 -24.97 2.61
C MET A 131 -11.08 -23.56 3.19
N GLY A 132 -12.16 -22.80 3.43
CA GLY A 132 -12.10 -21.41 3.87
C GLY A 132 -11.49 -20.46 2.84
N ALA A 133 -11.32 -20.91 1.59
CA ALA A 133 -10.67 -20.16 0.53
C ALA A 133 -11.70 -19.58 -0.45
N LYS A 134 -11.52 -18.34 -0.84
CA LYS A 134 -12.35 -17.71 -1.87
C LYS A 134 -11.80 -18.01 -3.26
N VAL A 135 -12.62 -18.61 -4.08
CA VAL A 135 -12.32 -18.98 -5.46
C VAL A 135 -13.28 -18.26 -6.39
N THR A 136 -12.76 -17.72 -7.48
CA THR A 136 -13.60 -17.15 -8.54
C THR A 136 -13.45 -18.00 -9.80
N VAL A 137 -14.57 -18.37 -10.39
CA VAL A 137 -14.58 -19.11 -11.65
C VAL A 137 -15.01 -18.18 -12.78
N GLY A 138 -14.09 -17.90 -13.71
CA GLY A 138 -14.40 -17.19 -14.94
C GLY A 138 -14.78 -18.17 -16.04
N ILE A 139 -15.92 -17.93 -16.69
CA ILE A 139 -16.46 -18.76 -17.77
C ILE A 139 -16.41 -17.96 -19.06
N GLY A 140 -15.71 -18.49 -20.05
CA GLY A 140 -15.53 -17.86 -21.35
C GLY A 140 -16.71 -18.07 -22.28
N GLN A 141 -16.64 -17.43 -23.44
CA GLN A 141 -17.63 -17.62 -24.50
C GLN A 141 -17.61 -19.05 -25.02
N VAL A 142 -18.79 -19.57 -25.34
CA VAL A 142 -18.95 -20.88 -26.00
C VAL A 142 -18.45 -20.77 -27.44
N CYS A 143 -17.70 -21.77 -27.88
CA CYS A 143 -17.20 -21.88 -29.25
C CYS A 143 -17.53 -23.24 -29.86
N GLU A 144 -17.61 -23.29 -31.20
CA GLU A 144 -17.92 -24.48 -31.97
C GLU A 144 -16.64 -25.22 -32.42
N ASN A 145 -15.55 -24.51 -32.51
CA ASN A 145 -14.29 -25.05 -32.99
C ASN A 145 -13.22 -25.04 -31.91
N VAL A 146 -12.40 -26.08 -31.90
CA VAL A 146 -11.26 -26.20 -30.95
C VAL A 146 -10.26 -25.04 -31.07
N GLN A 147 -10.11 -24.45 -32.25
CA GLN A 147 -9.24 -23.30 -32.48
C GLN A 147 -9.72 -22.02 -31.81
N GLU A 148 -11.03 -21.88 -31.65
CA GLU A 148 -11.68 -20.73 -30.99
C GLU A 148 -11.51 -20.77 -29.46
N LEU A 149 -10.96 -21.86 -28.91
CA LEU A 149 -10.62 -21.97 -27.49
C LEU A 149 -9.65 -20.85 -27.02
N VAL A 150 -8.89 -20.26 -27.92
CA VAL A 150 -8.06 -19.06 -27.64
C VAL A 150 -8.96 -17.91 -27.19
N SER A 151 -10.01 -17.61 -27.94
CA SER A 151 -10.97 -16.53 -27.61
C SER A 151 -11.78 -16.87 -26.36
N SER A 152 -12.19 -18.14 -26.21
CA SER A 152 -12.89 -18.61 -25.02
C SER A 152 -12.02 -18.46 -23.76
N TYR A 153 -10.73 -18.80 -23.84
CA TYR A 153 -9.78 -18.59 -22.74
C TYR A 153 -9.60 -17.11 -22.40
N GLN A 154 -9.45 -16.25 -23.42
CA GLN A 154 -9.29 -14.82 -23.20
C GLN A 154 -10.52 -14.21 -22.51
N SER A 155 -11.72 -14.58 -22.95
CA SER A 155 -12.97 -14.12 -22.32
C SER A 155 -13.18 -14.72 -20.92
N ALA A 156 -12.74 -15.96 -20.65
CA ALA A 156 -12.74 -16.52 -19.30
C ALA A 156 -11.81 -15.75 -18.35
N ARG A 157 -10.63 -15.36 -18.85
CA ARG A 157 -9.68 -14.55 -18.08
C ARG A 157 -10.22 -13.16 -17.77
N GLU A 158 -10.89 -12.54 -18.75
CA GLU A 158 -11.58 -11.28 -18.56
C GLU A 158 -12.71 -11.43 -17.52
N ALA A 159 -13.52 -12.51 -17.60
CA ALA A 159 -14.56 -12.80 -16.60
C ALA A 159 -13.99 -12.87 -15.17
N VAL A 160 -12.82 -13.50 -14.96
CA VAL A 160 -12.15 -13.50 -13.65
C VAL A 160 -11.83 -12.10 -13.18
N SER A 161 -11.46 -11.18 -14.06
CA SER A 161 -11.13 -9.79 -13.69
C SER A 161 -12.35 -9.02 -13.16
N TYR A 162 -13.55 -9.37 -13.59
CA TYR A 162 -14.80 -8.77 -13.09
C TYR A 162 -15.10 -9.10 -11.62
N ARG A 163 -14.32 -9.98 -10.96
CA ARG A 163 -14.47 -10.23 -9.51
C ARG A 163 -14.34 -8.98 -8.65
N VAL A 164 -13.62 -7.95 -9.13
CA VAL A 164 -13.49 -6.66 -8.42
C VAL A 164 -14.82 -5.91 -8.36
N LEU A 165 -15.75 -6.15 -9.29
CA LEU A 165 -17.07 -5.53 -9.34
C LEU A 165 -18.16 -6.42 -8.72
N TYR A 166 -18.13 -7.71 -9.05
CA TYR A 166 -19.18 -8.66 -8.65
C TYR A 166 -18.85 -9.43 -7.37
N GLY A 167 -17.65 -9.27 -6.84
CA GLY A 167 -17.15 -10.02 -5.70
C GLY A 167 -16.54 -11.37 -6.10
N SER A 168 -15.68 -11.91 -5.24
CA SER A 168 -15.13 -13.27 -5.36
C SER A 168 -16.09 -14.33 -4.80
N ASN A 169 -15.66 -15.58 -4.83
CA ASN A 169 -16.42 -16.75 -4.35
C ASN A 169 -17.70 -17.03 -5.15
N ARG A 170 -17.63 -16.86 -6.45
CA ARG A 170 -18.71 -17.08 -7.41
C ARG A 170 -18.22 -17.42 -8.81
N ALA A 171 -19.10 -17.96 -9.64
CA ALA A 171 -18.89 -18.02 -11.07
C ALA A 171 -19.29 -16.71 -11.76
N ILE A 172 -18.52 -16.30 -12.75
CA ILE A 172 -18.79 -15.13 -13.60
C ILE A 172 -18.75 -15.61 -15.05
N ASN A 173 -19.90 -15.56 -15.69
CA ASN A 173 -20.05 -15.94 -17.10
C ASN A 173 -19.95 -14.70 -17.98
N MET A 174 -18.97 -14.68 -18.89
CA MET A 174 -18.70 -13.51 -19.74
C MET A 174 -19.89 -13.13 -20.64
N THR A 175 -20.74 -14.09 -20.99
CA THR A 175 -21.94 -13.82 -21.80
C THR A 175 -23.05 -13.10 -21.02
N GLU A 176 -23.02 -13.15 -19.69
CA GLU A 176 -23.97 -12.49 -18.79
C GLU A 176 -23.47 -11.14 -18.31
N VAL A 177 -22.20 -10.81 -18.57
CA VAL A 177 -21.63 -9.51 -18.25
C VAL A 177 -22.14 -8.48 -19.24
N GLU A 178 -23.05 -7.60 -18.80
CA GLU A 178 -23.58 -6.55 -19.64
C GLU A 178 -22.47 -5.54 -20.03
N PRO A 179 -22.34 -5.17 -21.32
CA PRO A 179 -21.44 -4.11 -21.74
C PRO A 179 -21.95 -2.78 -21.19
N GLN A 180 -21.31 -2.27 -20.13
CA GLN A 180 -21.77 -1.09 -19.44
C GLN A 180 -21.36 0.18 -20.18
N ARG A 181 -22.33 1.10 -20.36
CA ARG A 181 -22.12 2.42 -20.94
C ARG A 181 -21.17 3.24 -20.06
N ARG A 182 -20.18 3.89 -20.69
CA ARG A 182 -19.37 4.92 -20.03
C ARG A 182 -20.30 5.98 -19.46
N ILE A 183 -20.41 6.04 -18.16
CA ILE A 183 -21.01 7.18 -17.46
C ILE A 183 -19.89 8.20 -17.39
N SER A 184 -20.02 9.30 -18.15
CA SER A 184 -19.16 10.46 -17.95
C SER A 184 -19.39 10.97 -16.54
N LYS A 185 -18.35 10.96 -15.71
CA LYS A 185 -18.36 11.63 -14.43
C LYS A 185 -18.46 13.14 -14.70
N ASP A 186 -19.63 13.72 -14.50
CA ASP A 186 -19.81 15.16 -14.43
C ASP A 186 -19.64 15.60 -12.97
N GLY A 187 -18.55 16.30 -12.70
CA GLY A 187 -18.43 17.23 -11.59
C GLY A 187 -17.83 16.73 -10.28
N ASP A 188 -16.83 17.42 -9.81
CA ASP A 188 -16.27 17.48 -8.44
C ASP A 188 -15.31 16.34 -8.01
N GLU A 189 -14.51 15.82 -8.96
CA GLU A 189 -13.57 14.70 -8.74
C GLU A 189 -12.34 15.01 -7.87
N GLY A 190 -12.13 16.26 -7.45
CA GLY A 190 -10.93 16.67 -6.72
C GLY A 190 -11.07 16.80 -5.20
N ASN A 191 -12.28 16.72 -4.66
CA ASN A 191 -12.54 17.17 -3.29
C ASN A 191 -12.30 16.08 -2.24
N GLU A 192 -12.71 14.82 -2.49
CA GLU A 192 -12.63 13.76 -1.47
C GLU A 192 -11.19 13.28 -1.23
N LEU A 193 -10.39 13.12 -2.28
CA LEU A 193 -8.99 12.71 -2.13
C LEU A 193 -8.13 13.83 -1.51
N SER A 194 -8.38 15.08 -1.91
CA SER A 194 -7.77 16.25 -1.26
C SER A 194 -8.18 16.36 0.21
N TYR A 195 -9.44 16.01 0.54
CA TYR A 195 -9.92 15.96 1.91
C TYR A 195 -9.22 14.84 2.70
N LEU A 196 -9.05 13.65 2.12
CA LEU A 196 -8.29 12.55 2.73
C LEU A 196 -6.86 12.98 3.05
N PHE A 197 -6.15 13.59 2.10
CA PHE A 197 -4.79 14.08 2.31
C PHE A 197 -4.71 15.15 3.40
N LYS A 198 -5.71 16.05 3.46
CA LYS A 198 -5.81 17.00 4.55
C LYS A 198 -5.97 16.32 5.90
N MET A 199 -6.81 15.28 6.00
CA MET A 199 -6.99 14.54 7.25
C MET A 199 -5.72 13.78 7.64
N ILE A 200 -5.00 13.19 6.69
CA ILE A 200 -3.67 12.59 6.93
C ILE A 200 -2.70 13.62 7.50
N CYS A 201 -2.68 14.85 6.97
CA CYS A 201 -1.77 15.88 7.44
C CYS A 201 -2.10 16.43 8.83
N ILE A 202 -3.36 16.71 9.14
CA ILE A 202 -3.75 17.53 10.31
C ILE A 202 -4.94 16.98 11.10
N GLY A 203 -5.63 15.95 10.60
CA GLY A 203 -6.79 15.34 11.23
C GLY A 203 -6.44 14.44 12.40
N LYS A 204 -7.45 13.86 13.04
CA LYS A 204 -7.31 12.74 13.96
C LYS A 204 -7.42 11.45 13.17
N ILE A 205 -6.98 10.35 13.76
CA ILE A 205 -7.01 9.04 13.10
C ILE A 205 -8.45 8.61 12.72
N GLU A 206 -9.43 8.99 13.54
CA GLU A 206 -10.86 8.72 13.27
C GLU A 206 -11.34 9.48 12.02
N ASP A 207 -10.86 10.73 11.83
CA ASP A 207 -11.19 11.56 10.67
C ASP A 207 -10.59 10.99 9.38
N VAL A 208 -9.37 10.40 9.47
CA VAL A 208 -8.74 9.68 8.34
C VAL A 208 -9.60 8.50 7.90
N GLY A 209 -10.10 7.70 8.87
CA GLY A 209 -11.00 6.58 8.58
C GLY A 209 -12.28 7.00 7.87
N GLN A 210 -12.92 8.11 8.31
CA GLN A 210 -14.11 8.66 7.67
C GLN A 210 -13.83 9.18 6.25
N ALA A 211 -12.68 9.82 6.05
CA ALA A 211 -12.28 10.33 4.74
C ALA A 211 -12.02 9.18 3.74
N VAL A 212 -11.38 8.10 4.19
CA VAL A 212 -11.20 6.88 3.37
C VAL A 212 -12.55 6.28 3.00
N GLU A 213 -13.49 6.18 3.97
CA GLU A 213 -14.83 5.64 3.71
C GLU A 213 -15.56 6.45 2.62
N ALA A 214 -15.57 7.78 2.75
CA ALA A 214 -16.21 8.66 1.78
C ALA A 214 -15.59 8.52 0.39
N TYR A 215 -14.27 8.53 0.30
CA TYR A 215 -13.54 8.35 -0.96
C TYR A 215 -13.83 7.00 -1.62
N MET A 216 -13.80 5.92 -0.87
CA MET A 216 -14.09 4.57 -1.38
C MET A 216 -15.54 4.43 -1.86
N GLN A 217 -16.49 4.98 -1.11
CA GLN A 217 -17.91 4.93 -1.47
C GLN A 217 -18.17 5.64 -2.80
N HIS A 218 -17.56 6.81 -3.01
CA HIS A 218 -17.75 7.61 -4.22
C HIS A 218 -17.01 7.00 -5.44
N ASN A 219 -15.75 6.61 -5.26
CA ASN A 219 -14.88 6.31 -6.39
C ASN A 219 -14.79 4.80 -6.73
N PHE A 220 -15.13 3.90 -5.79
CA PHE A 220 -14.95 2.46 -6.00
C PHE A 220 -16.21 1.64 -5.79
N MET A 221 -17.02 1.93 -4.74
CA MET A 221 -18.20 1.12 -4.44
C MET A 221 -19.35 1.33 -5.42
N SER A 222 -19.38 2.47 -6.13
CA SER A 222 -20.39 2.80 -7.14
C SER A 222 -19.95 2.46 -8.56
N GLN A 223 -18.74 1.96 -8.76
CA GLN A 223 -18.24 1.65 -10.10
C GLN A 223 -18.97 0.47 -10.72
N GLN A 224 -19.38 0.63 -11.96
CA GLN A 224 -20.08 -0.38 -12.74
C GLN A 224 -19.27 -0.88 -13.93
N SER A 225 -18.12 -0.26 -14.22
CA SER A 225 -17.22 -0.60 -15.32
C SER A 225 -15.84 -0.97 -14.81
N LEU A 226 -15.30 -2.07 -15.32
CA LEU A 226 -13.95 -2.52 -15.00
C LEU A 226 -12.89 -1.51 -15.45
N GLU A 227 -13.08 -0.88 -16.61
CA GLU A 227 -12.20 0.18 -17.11
C GLU A 227 -12.16 1.36 -16.13
N ASN A 228 -13.32 1.86 -15.69
CA ASN A 228 -13.40 2.95 -14.72
C ASN A 228 -12.77 2.58 -13.38
N TYR A 229 -12.94 1.35 -12.92
CA TYR A 229 -12.28 0.84 -11.71
C TYR A 229 -10.76 0.90 -11.85
N HIS A 230 -10.21 0.42 -12.97
CA HIS A 230 -8.76 0.46 -13.23
C HIS A 230 -8.22 1.89 -13.35
N VAL A 231 -8.97 2.79 -13.98
CA VAL A 231 -8.61 4.21 -14.05
C VAL A 231 -8.57 4.83 -12.65
N ALA A 232 -9.60 4.59 -11.83
CA ALA A 232 -9.63 5.09 -10.44
C ALA A 232 -8.45 4.56 -9.60
N VAL A 233 -8.04 3.30 -9.79
CA VAL A 233 -6.84 2.74 -9.13
C VAL A 233 -5.57 3.46 -9.59
N MET A 234 -5.42 3.75 -10.89
CA MET A 234 -4.25 4.48 -11.40
C MET A 234 -4.20 5.91 -10.86
N GLU A 235 -5.33 6.61 -10.83
CA GLU A 235 -5.46 7.94 -10.25
C GLU A 235 -5.08 7.94 -8.77
N LEU A 236 -5.61 6.99 -7.98
CA LEU A 236 -5.25 6.84 -6.57
C LEU A 236 -3.74 6.66 -6.37
N ILE A 237 -3.10 5.78 -7.13
CA ILE A 237 -1.65 5.53 -7.02
C ILE A 237 -0.85 6.78 -7.38
N SER A 238 -1.25 7.48 -8.45
CA SER A 238 -0.59 8.71 -8.90
C SER A 238 -0.66 9.81 -7.84
N GLU A 239 -1.84 10.03 -7.28
CA GLU A 239 -2.06 11.07 -6.27
C GLU A 239 -1.38 10.75 -4.94
N LEU A 240 -1.37 9.48 -4.52
CA LEU A 240 -0.59 9.05 -3.35
C LEU A 240 0.91 9.28 -3.54
N TYR A 241 1.43 8.99 -4.73
CA TYR A 241 2.84 9.25 -5.06
C TYR A 241 3.15 10.75 -5.01
N HIS A 242 2.32 11.59 -5.60
CA HIS A 242 2.48 13.05 -5.55
C HIS A 242 2.39 13.58 -4.13
N PHE A 243 1.43 13.09 -3.33
CA PHE A 243 1.30 13.47 -1.92
C PHE A 243 2.56 13.13 -1.12
N MET A 244 3.08 11.91 -1.24
CA MET A 244 4.28 11.49 -0.51
C MET A 244 5.51 12.28 -0.95
N SER A 245 5.67 12.48 -2.26
CA SER A 245 6.79 13.26 -2.82
C SER A 245 6.79 14.70 -2.33
N ASN A 246 5.62 15.35 -2.32
CA ASN A 246 5.48 16.75 -1.88
C ASN A 246 5.70 16.93 -0.36
N ASN A 247 5.55 15.88 0.43
CA ASN A 247 5.75 15.91 1.88
C ASN A 247 7.08 15.28 2.33
N GLU A 248 8.00 15.02 1.39
CA GLU A 248 9.32 14.41 1.64
C GLU A 248 9.23 13.05 2.37
N LEU A 249 8.11 12.34 2.20
CA LEU A 249 7.92 11.00 2.73
C LEU A 249 8.62 9.96 1.84
N ASN A 250 8.95 8.81 2.42
CA ASN A 250 9.61 7.75 1.68
C ASN A 250 8.65 7.12 0.65
N ALA A 251 8.67 7.63 -0.58
CA ALA A 251 7.84 7.14 -1.68
C ALA A 251 8.34 5.81 -2.30
N GLN A 252 9.41 5.18 -1.75
CA GLN A 252 9.97 3.95 -2.34
C GLN A 252 8.97 2.79 -2.33
N GLU A 253 8.04 2.74 -1.39
CA GLU A 253 6.97 1.75 -1.37
C GLU A 253 6.07 1.84 -2.61
N ILE A 254 5.86 3.05 -3.14
CA ILE A 254 5.05 3.29 -4.35
C ILE A 254 5.94 3.39 -5.59
N SER A 255 7.04 4.16 -5.54
CA SER A 255 7.86 4.45 -6.72
C SER A 255 8.71 3.28 -7.20
N GLY A 256 9.15 2.39 -6.31
CA GLY A 256 10.01 1.26 -6.65
C GLY A 256 9.35 0.21 -7.56
N SER A 257 8.02 0.22 -7.69
CA SER A 257 7.27 -0.71 -8.53
C SER A 257 5.82 -0.28 -8.76
N VAL A 258 5.60 0.92 -9.31
CA VAL A 258 4.24 1.43 -9.64
C VAL A 258 3.44 0.38 -10.42
N GLY A 259 4.04 -0.27 -11.40
CA GLY A 259 3.38 -1.33 -12.17
C GLY A 259 2.99 -2.56 -11.33
N ARG A 260 3.80 -2.93 -10.33
CA ARG A 260 3.47 -4.04 -9.42
C ARG A 260 2.34 -3.65 -8.47
N LEU A 261 2.40 -2.45 -7.90
CA LEU A 261 1.34 -1.93 -7.04
C LEU A 261 0.02 -1.80 -7.80
N TYR A 262 0.04 -1.29 -9.03
CA TYR A 262 -1.14 -1.26 -9.89
C TYR A 262 -1.69 -2.66 -10.15
N ASN A 263 -0.85 -3.62 -10.52
CA ASN A 263 -1.27 -5.00 -10.75
C ASN A 263 -1.84 -5.66 -9.49
N GLU A 264 -1.38 -5.28 -8.31
CA GLU A 264 -1.91 -5.75 -7.03
C GLU A 264 -3.26 -5.11 -6.72
N LEU A 265 -3.32 -3.78 -6.69
CA LEU A 265 -4.52 -3.03 -6.29
C LEU A 265 -5.66 -3.15 -7.30
N SER A 266 -5.36 -3.22 -8.59
CA SER A 266 -6.38 -3.39 -9.65
C SER A 266 -7.11 -4.74 -9.57
N ASN A 267 -6.53 -5.70 -8.85
CA ASN A 267 -7.13 -7.02 -8.61
C ASN A 267 -7.83 -7.13 -7.25
N PHE A 268 -7.77 -6.11 -6.41
CA PHE A 268 -8.49 -6.10 -5.13
C PHE A 268 -9.98 -5.85 -5.34
N GLU A 269 -10.81 -6.54 -4.59
CA GLU A 269 -12.21 -6.13 -4.42
C GLU A 269 -12.27 -4.81 -3.66
N PRO A 270 -13.30 -3.97 -3.84
CA PRO A 270 -13.41 -2.67 -3.18
C PRO A 270 -13.25 -2.74 -1.65
N VAL A 271 -13.73 -3.82 -1.03
CA VAL A 271 -13.59 -4.02 0.43
C VAL A 271 -12.13 -4.25 0.83
N VAL A 272 -11.39 -5.03 0.03
CA VAL A 272 -9.96 -5.29 0.27
C VAL A 272 -9.12 -4.04 -0.01
N LEU A 273 -9.43 -3.33 -1.11
CA LEU A 273 -8.80 -2.06 -1.45
C LEU A 273 -9.02 -1.01 -0.36
N LYS A 274 -10.24 -0.93 0.19
CA LYS A 274 -10.57 -0.05 1.31
C LYS A 274 -9.71 -0.34 2.53
N GLN A 275 -9.58 -1.62 2.93
CA GLN A 275 -8.75 -1.98 4.07
C GLN A 275 -7.29 -1.63 3.83
N TRP A 276 -6.77 -1.91 2.65
CA TRP A 276 -5.42 -1.52 2.26
C TRP A 276 -5.21 0.00 2.35
N LEU A 277 -6.16 0.79 1.84
CA LEU A 277 -6.09 2.26 1.88
C LEU A 277 -6.18 2.80 3.31
N LEU A 278 -7.00 2.20 4.18
CA LEU A 278 -7.07 2.53 5.60
C LEU A 278 -5.72 2.31 6.30
N ASP A 279 -5.12 1.13 6.11
CA ASP A 279 -3.85 0.77 6.73
C ASP A 279 -2.71 1.66 6.20
N PHE A 280 -2.72 1.95 4.89
CA PHE A 280 -1.74 2.82 4.26
C PHE A 280 -1.87 4.27 4.71
N SER A 281 -3.09 4.83 4.74
CA SER A 281 -3.36 6.19 5.21
C SER A 281 -3.04 6.38 6.69
N SER A 282 -3.27 5.36 7.51
CA SER A 282 -2.91 5.39 8.93
C SER A 282 -1.39 5.47 9.13
N ARG A 283 -0.62 4.69 8.38
CA ARG A 283 0.85 4.79 8.40
C ARG A 283 1.34 6.15 7.96
N LEU A 284 0.79 6.69 6.87
CA LEU A 284 1.14 8.04 6.39
C LEU A 284 0.81 9.12 7.44
N HIS A 285 -0.31 8.99 8.14
CA HIS A 285 -0.68 9.90 9.22
C HIS A 285 0.34 9.89 10.36
N ASP A 286 0.81 8.70 10.77
CA ASP A 286 1.83 8.54 11.80
C ASP A 286 3.19 9.12 11.34
N ASP A 287 3.61 8.83 10.11
CA ASP A 287 4.83 9.39 9.51
C ASP A 287 4.79 10.93 9.46
N MET A 288 3.64 11.51 9.09
CA MET A 288 3.42 12.96 9.09
C MET A 288 3.43 13.55 10.50
N ALA A 289 2.93 12.83 11.50
CA ALA A 289 2.98 13.26 12.90
C ALA A 289 4.42 13.27 13.42
N ASP A 290 5.19 12.23 13.11
CA ASP A 290 6.61 12.12 13.47
C ASP A 290 7.47 13.18 12.78
N ALA A 291 7.26 13.41 11.48
CA ALA A 291 7.94 14.45 10.73
C ALA A 291 7.69 15.85 11.33
N ARG A 292 6.44 16.14 11.71
CA ARG A 292 6.08 17.39 12.39
C ARG A 292 6.71 17.51 13.77
N TYR A 293 6.73 16.43 14.54
CA TYR A 293 7.39 16.43 15.86
C TYR A 293 8.89 16.67 15.72
N ASN A 294 9.55 15.96 14.82
CA ASN A 294 10.98 16.10 14.58
C ASN A 294 11.36 17.49 14.08
N SER A 295 10.56 18.08 13.19
CA SER A 295 10.76 19.46 12.71
C SER A 295 10.64 20.49 13.84
N LYS A 296 9.64 20.34 14.72
CA LYS A 296 9.49 21.21 15.90
C LYS A 296 10.66 21.08 16.86
N LYS A 297 11.07 19.84 17.15
CA LYS A 297 12.22 19.56 18.02
C LYS A 297 13.51 20.14 17.44
N SER A 298 13.76 19.92 16.15
CA SER A 298 14.93 20.48 15.45
C SER A 298 14.97 22.01 15.50
N LEU A 299 13.82 22.67 15.35
CA LEU A 299 13.72 24.13 15.46
C LEU A 299 14.09 24.62 16.87
N ILE A 300 13.60 23.94 17.91
CA ILE A 300 13.94 24.30 19.31
C ILE A 300 15.43 24.05 19.60
N ASP A 301 15.98 22.93 19.15
CA ASP A 301 17.40 22.61 19.33
C ASP A 301 18.30 23.63 18.58
N SER A 302 17.93 24.01 17.35
CA SER A 302 18.60 25.07 16.59
C SER A 302 18.57 26.43 17.32
N ALA A 303 17.43 26.77 17.94
CA ALA A 303 17.31 27.99 18.74
C ALA A 303 18.22 27.97 19.97
N LYS A 304 18.28 26.84 20.69
CA LYS A 304 19.22 26.69 21.84
C LYS A 304 20.67 26.80 21.39
N ASP A 305 21.03 26.16 20.28
CA ASP A 305 22.37 26.23 19.71
C ASP A 305 22.74 27.67 19.28
N TYR A 306 21.77 28.42 18.73
CA TYR A 306 21.97 29.81 18.38
C TYR A 306 22.20 30.66 19.61
N VAL A 307 21.46 30.45 20.69
CA VAL A 307 21.70 31.10 22.00
C VAL A 307 23.10 30.73 22.54
N HIS A 308 23.46 29.47 22.52
CA HIS A 308 24.74 29.00 23.05
C HIS A 308 25.96 29.62 22.33
N ARG A 309 25.82 29.85 21.02
CA ARG A 309 26.88 30.51 20.21
C ARG A 309 26.92 32.01 20.37
N ASN A 310 25.76 32.65 20.55
CA ASN A 310 25.64 34.12 20.44
C ASN A 310 25.25 34.83 21.76
N TYR A 311 25.13 34.13 22.92
CA TYR A 311 24.66 34.68 24.18
C TYR A 311 25.45 35.95 24.65
N ARG A 312 26.67 36.12 24.16
CA ARG A 312 27.52 37.29 24.47
C ARG A 312 27.10 38.58 23.76
N SER A 313 26.35 38.45 22.67
CA SER A 313 25.86 39.62 21.95
C SER A 313 24.76 40.31 22.76
N VAL A 314 24.87 41.61 22.92
CA VAL A 314 23.88 42.44 23.60
C VAL A 314 22.55 42.46 22.83
N ASP A 315 22.66 42.41 21.50
CA ASP A 315 21.52 42.51 20.58
C ASP A 315 20.73 41.19 20.46
N LEU A 316 21.29 40.07 20.98
CA LEU A 316 20.60 38.78 20.92
C LEU A 316 19.28 38.85 21.68
N GLY A 317 18.21 38.66 20.95
CA GLY A 317 16.82 38.62 21.43
C GLY A 317 15.93 37.69 20.66
N LEU A 318 14.64 37.74 20.94
CA LEU A 318 13.62 36.95 20.27
C LEU A 318 13.57 37.23 18.76
N ASP A 319 13.57 38.52 18.40
CA ASP A 319 13.46 38.95 17.00
C ASP A 319 14.65 38.50 16.16
N ASP A 320 15.87 38.64 16.69
CA ASP A 320 17.11 38.22 16.05
C ASP A 320 17.13 36.69 15.83
N THR A 321 16.75 35.94 16.85
CA THR A 321 16.66 34.47 16.78
C THR A 321 15.61 34.03 15.77
N CYS A 322 14.41 34.62 15.76
CA CYS A 322 13.36 34.30 14.82
C CYS A 322 13.75 34.63 13.38
N LYS A 323 14.47 35.72 13.16
CA LYS A 323 14.99 36.10 11.85
C LYS A 323 15.99 35.07 11.33
N GLU A 324 16.92 34.63 12.18
CA GLU A 324 17.92 33.61 11.84
C GLU A 324 17.26 32.26 11.50
N LEU A 325 16.24 31.89 12.27
CA LEU A 325 15.52 30.60 12.08
C LEU A 325 14.42 30.65 11.00
N GLY A 326 14.16 31.82 10.41
CA GLY A 326 13.15 31.99 9.35
C GLY A 326 11.69 31.79 9.82
N VAL A 327 11.39 32.08 11.09
CA VAL A 327 10.06 31.87 11.68
C VAL A 327 9.46 33.15 12.26
N SER A 328 8.12 33.20 12.38
CA SER A 328 7.47 34.34 13.03
C SER A 328 7.60 34.28 14.56
N ASN A 329 7.74 35.47 15.19
CA ASN A 329 7.86 35.62 16.64
C ASN A 329 6.70 34.98 17.41
N SER A 330 5.48 35.13 16.92
CA SER A 330 4.28 34.57 17.56
C SER A 330 4.28 33.03 17.56
N TYR A 331 4.60 32.43 16.43
CA TYR A 331 4.71 30.98 16.31
C TYR A 331 5.83 30.42 17.18
N PHE A 332 7.03 31.01 17.07
CA PHE A 332 8.21 30.57 17.82
C PHE A 332 8.02 30.71 19.34
N SER A 333 7.51 31.85 19.83
CA SER A 333 7.28 32.06 21.26
C SER A 333 6.34 31.04 21.87
N SER A 334 5.24 30.74 21.16
CA SER A 334 4.25 29.76 21.60
C SER A 334 4.86 28.35 21.61
N LEU A 335 5.59 27.98 20.55
CA LEU A 335 6.23 26.68 20.42
C LEU A 335 7.33 26.51 21.48
N PHE A 336 8.24 27.50 21.61
CA PHE A 336 9.35 27.46 22.55
C PHE A 336 8.86 27.27 23.98
N LYS A 337 7.85 28.06 24.41
CA LYS A 337 7.27 27.95 25.75
C LYS A 337 6.61 26.59 25.98
N LYS A 338 5.93 26.06 24.96
CA LYS A 338 5.29 24.74 25.04
C LYS A 338 6.31 23.62 25.22
N GLU A 339 7.41 23.65 24.44
CA GLU A 339 8.40 22.57 24.41
C GLU A 339 9.44 22.65 25.54
N THR A 340 9.75 23.88 26.05
CA THR A 340 10.79 24.07 27.08
C THR A 340 10.22 24.39 28.47
N GLY A 341 8.94 24.75 28.56
CA GLY A 341 8.27 25.15 29.79
C GLY A 341 8.53 26.62 30.17
N SER A 342 9.43 27.33 29.50
CA SER A 342 9.81 28.74 29.77
C SER A 342 9.76 29.60 28.51
N SER A 343 9.62 30.93 28.67
CA SER A 343 9.72 31.80 27.51
C SER A 343 11.18 31.86 27.00
N PHE A 344 11.37 32.21 25.72
CA PHE A 344 12.69 32.35 25.13
C PHE A 344 13.56 33.38 25.90
N VAL A 345 12.97 34.48 26.31
CA VAL A 345 13.68 35.54 27.09
C VAL A 345 14.11 35.01 28.46
N GLU A 346 13.29 34.26 29.15
CA GLU A 346 13.64 33.58 30.41
C GLU A 346 14.79 32.60 30.19
N TYR A 347 14.71 31.77 29.17
CA TYR A 347 15.78 30.81 28.81
C TYR A 347 17.12 31.51 28.55
N LEU A 348 17.13 32.55 27.71
CA LEU A 348 18.34 33.33 27.42
C LEU A 348 18.91 33.99 28.68
N THR A 349 18.04 34.59 29.50
CA THR A 349 18.42 35.18 30.78
C THR A 349 19.06 34.16 31.71
N ASP A 350 18.42 33.05 31.87
CA ASP A 350 18.93 31.95 32.72
C ASP A 350 20.28 31.42 32.22
N TYR A 351 20.41 31.21 30.91
CA TYR A 351 21.66 30.76 30.32
C TYR A 351 22.82 31.75 30.55
N ARG A 352 22.55 33.07 30.35
CA ARG A 352 23.53 34.13 30.63
C ARG A 352 23.94 34.17 32.10
N MET A 353 22.98 34.05 33.01
CA MET A 353 23.25 34.06 34.46
C MET A 353 24.05 32.83 34.90
N ASP A 354 23.79 31.65 34.36
CA ASP A 354 24.56 30.44 34.65
C ASP A 354 26.02 30.56 34.14
N LYS A 355 26.23 31.17 32.98
CA LYS A 355 27.59 31.51 32.48
C LYS A 355 28.27 32.54 33.37
N ALA A 356 27.57 33.57 33.81
CA ALA A 356 28.11 34.58 34.71
C ALA A 356 28.50 33.97 36.06
N ALA A 357 27.67 33.10 36.64
CA ALA A 357 28.00 32.41 37.90
C ALA A 357 29.28 31.58 37.80
N ARG A 358 29.47 30.87 36.68
CA ARG A 358 30.74 30.14 36.43
C ARG A 358 31.92 31.07 36.29
N MET A 359 31.79 32.15 35.51
CA MET A 359 32.90 33.12 35.37
C MET A 359 33.28 33.80 36.69
N LEU A 360 32.29 34.10 37.56
CA LEU A 360 32.57 34.66 38.89
C LEU A 360 33.42 33.75 39.80
N VAL A 361 33.33 32.45 39.56
CA VAL A 361 34.03 31.40 40.36
C VAL A 361 35.36 31.02 39.70
N GLU A 362 35.45 31.03 38.38
CA GLU A 362 36.57 30.54 37.59
C GLU A 362 37.59 31.64 37.25
N THR A 363 37.20 32.94 37.35
CA THR A 363 38.07 34.07 36.98
C THR A 363 38.07 35.18 38.05
N ASP A 364 39.10 36.00 38.04
CA ASP A 364 39.21 37.19 38.90
C ASP A 364 38.59 38.44 38.27
N ASP A 365 37.90 38.30 37.16
CA ASP A 365 37.30 39.41 36.41
C ASP A 365 36.30 40.16 37.28
N LYS A 366 36.34 41.51 37.20
CA LYS A 366 35.35 42.34 37.89
C LYS A 366 33.93 42.12 37.35
N SER A 367 32.91 42.23 38.23
CA SER A 367 31.52 41.92 37.88
C SER A 367 31.00 42.70 36.65
N TYR A 368 31.50 43.93 36.38
CA TYR A 368 31.12 44.69 35.20
C TYR A 368 31.69 44.11 33.89
N VAL A 369 32.91 43.52 33.95
CA VAL A 369 33.54 42.82 32.82
C VAL A 369 32.76 41.54 32.52
N ILE A 370 32.37 40.80 33.55
CA ILE A 370 31.55 39.60 33.41
C ILE A 370 30.18 39.96 32.81
N ALA A 371 29.55 41.06 33.25
CA ALA A 371 28.32 41.54 32.68
C ALA A 371 28.41 41.72 31.16
N GLN A 372 29.44 42.37 30.67
CA GLN A 372 29.69 42.58 29.23
C GLN A 372 29.96 41.25 28.51
N ASN A 373 30.73 40.36 29.10
CA ASN A 373 31.08 39.05 28.53
C ASN A 373 29.89 38.11 28.41
N VAL A 374 28.81 38.34 29.17
CA VAL A 374 27.58 37.55 29.09
C VAL A 374 26.42 38.27 28.39
N GLY A 375 26.70 39.41 27.72
CA GLY A 375 25.75 40.11 26.85
C GLY A 375 24.85 41.11 27.56
N TYR A 376 25.31 41.73 28.68
CA TYR A 376 24.64 42.84 29.34
C TYR A 376 25.41 44.15 29.16
N ALA A 377 24.78 45.13 28.52
CA ALA A 377 25.35 46.46 28.36
C ALA A 377 25.39 47.26 29.68
N ASP A 378 24.35 47.08 30.52
CA ASP A 378 24.26 47.78 31.83
C ASP A 378 24.65 46.83 32.99
N PRO A 379 25.78 47.07 33.69
CA PRO A 379 26.20 46.27 34.84
C PRO A 379 25.24 46.34 36.06
N ASN A 380 24.47 47.42 36.18
CA ASN A 380 23.50 47.55 37.26
C ASN A 380 22.30 46.64 37.03
N TYR A 381 21.81 46.64 35.81
CA TYR A 381 20.73 45.71 35.41
C TYR A 381 21.19 44.25 35.50
N PHE A 382 22.38 43.94 35.06
CA PHE A 382 22.99 42.62 35.26
C PHE A 382 22.99 42.21 36.75
N SER A 383 23.48 43.09 37.65
CA SER A 383 23.53 42.78 39.08
C SER A 383 22.14 42.57 39.70
N TYR A 384 21.15 43.33 39.24
CA TYR A 384 19.76 43.13 39.62
C TYR A 384 19.20 41.76 39.21
N VAL A 385 19.38 41.36 37.91
CA VAL A 385 18.94 40.09 37.39
C VAL A 385 19.66 38.92 38.06
N PHE A 386 20.97 39.03 38.28
CA PHE A 386 21.77 38.04 38.98
C PHE A 386 21.28 37.80 40.41
N LYS A 387 21.04 38.92 41.17
CA LYS A 387 20.53 38.83 42.52
C LYS A 387 19.12 38.21 42.56
N ARG A 388 18.30 38.51 41.57
CA ARG A 388 16.94 37.89 41.45
C ARG A 388 17.01 36.38 41.30
N LYS A 389 18.01 35.87 40.52
CA LYS A 389 18.17 34.42 40.28
C LYS A 389 18.87 33.72 41.45
N TYR A 390 19.94 34.26 41.98
CA TYR A 390 20.79 33.59 42.97
C TYR A 390 20.59 34.09 44.42
N GLY A 391 19.74 35.08 44.66
CA GLY A 391 19.47 35.63 45.99
C GLY A 391 20.49 36.62 46.52
N VAL A 392 21.71 36.64 45.95
CA VAL A 392 22.84 37.48 46.38
C VAL A 392 23.44 38.24 45.20
N SER A 393 24.18 39.34 45.46
CA SER A 393 24.85 40.08 44.43
C SER A 393 26.04 39.31 43.83
N PRO A 394 26.47 39.59 42.58
CA PRO A 394 27.61 38.90 41.95
C PRO A 394 28.87 38.87 42.82
N SER A 395 29.24 40.03 43.43
CA SER A 395 30.42 40.12 44.31
C SER A 395 30.28 39.25 45.57
N ARG A 396 29.10 39.25 46.18
CA ARG A 396 28.83 38.43 47.35
C ARG A 396 28.82 36.92 47.01
N TYR A 397 28.29 36.54 45.85
CA TYR A 397 28.31 35.18 45.33
C TYR A 397 29.75 34.63 45.23
N ARG A 398 30.67 35.41 44.69
CA ARG A 398 32.12 35.08 44.61
C ARG A 398 32.68 34.86 46.01
N THR A 399 32.50 35.83 46.94
CA THR A 399 33.05 35.77 48.32
C THR A 399 32.50 34.55 49.10
N GLU A 400 31.24 34.24 48.95
CA GLU A 400 30.62 33.07 49.61
C GLU A 400 31.16 31.75 49.03
N TYR A 401 31.43 31.72 47.74
CA TYR A 401 32.00 30.52 47.10
C TYR A 401 33.48 30.32 47.56
N GLU A 402 34.26 31.35 47.62
CA GLU A 402 35.68 31.33 48.11
C GLU A 402 35.74 30.84 49.54
N LYS A 403 34.84 31.29 50.43
CA LYS A 403 34.76 30.84 51.83
C LYS A 403 34.40 29.39 51.99
N ASN A 404 33.61 28.82 51.06
CA ASN A 404 33.22 27.41 51.12
C ASN A 404 34.24 26.44 50.47
N LYS A 405 35.34 27.00 49.91
CA LYS A 405 36.42 26.25 49.27
C LYS A 405 37.63 26.03 50.20
N VAL A 406 37.65 26.71 51.36
CA VAL A 406 38.61 26.56 52.46
C VAL A 406 38.00 25.67 53.53
#